data_414ee491b665df7bc7c6a8ba04b598e8
#
_entry.id   414ee491b665df7bc7c6a8ba04b598e8
#
_cell.length_a   1.000
_cell.length_b   1.000
_cell.length_c   1.000
_cell.angle_alpha   90.00
_cell.angle_beta   90.00
_cell.angle_gamma   90.00
#
_symmetry.space_group_name_H-M   'P 1'
#
loop_
_entity.id
_entity.type
_entity.pdbx_description
1 polymer ?
#
loop_
_entity_poly.entity_id
_entity_poly.type
_entity_poly.pdbx_seq_one_letter_code
_entity_poly.pdbx_strand_id
1 'polypeptide(L)'
;MTRIKICGIRRPEDIELVNRYMPDFIGFIIDFPKSHRSVTPQKVENLTKNLESGITKVGVFVNQPIGKVILLLKENIIDIAQLHGNESADYIRQVQKETGKKVIKAFEIHSEDDFKKALHSPADYLLLDQGKGGGKTFDWSLIKEIPDKPWLLAGGLSAENLKNAIKTIKPWGVDISSGVETDGCKDEKKIREVIKIVKEAG
;
A
#
# COMPACT_ATOMS: atom_id res chain seq x y z
N MET A 1 -12.43 -8.73 -9.61
CA MET A 1 -11.08 -8.42 -10.15
C MET A 1 -10.22 -7.90 -9.00
N THR A 2 -9.08 -8.50 -8.75
CA THR A 2 -8.13 -8.10 -7.69
C THR A 2 -7.51 -6.75 -8.02
N ARG A 3 -7.41 -5.84 -7.04
CA ARG A 3 -6.78 -4.52 -7.19
C ARG A 3 -5.28 -4.62 -6.99
N ILE A 4 -4.52 -3.67 -7.58
CA ILE A 4 -3.06 -3.62 -7.40
C ILE A 4 -2.59 -2.26 -6.95
N LYS A 5 -1.71 -2.25 -5.93
CA LYS A 5 -0.96 -1.09 -5.46
C LYS A 5 0.53 -1.28 -5.72
N ILE A 6 1.17 -0.28 -6.31
CA ILE A 6 2.63 -0.22 -6.45
C ILE A 6 3.16 0.79 -5.46
N CYS A 7 3.90 0.33 -4.45
CA CYS A 7 4.36 1.14 -3.33
C CYS A 7 5.83 1.58 -3.47
N GLY A 8 6.16 2.76 -2.93
CA GLY A 8 7.52 3.28 -2.91
C GLY A 8 7.92 4.03 -4.17
N ILE A 9 6.97 4.72 -4.79
CA ILE A 9 7.19 5.65 -5.91
C ILE A 9 8.00 6.86 -5.42
N ARG A 10 9.07 7.23 -6.14
CA ARG A 10 9.97 8.31 -5.71
C ARG A 10 10.68 9.08 -6.83
N ARG A 11 10.59 8.63 -8.07
CA ARG A 11 11.29 9.22 -9.21
C ARG A 11 10.30 9.57 -10.32
N PRO A 12 10.65 10.53 -11.21
CA PRO A 12 9.83 10.82 -12.40
C PRO A 12 9.61 9.58 -13.29
N GLU A 13 10.64 8.74 -13.46
CA GLU A 13 10.56 7.52 -14.26
C GLU A 13 9.55 6.52 -13.67
N ASP A 14 9.40 6.51 -12.33
CA ASP A 14 8.39 5.66 -11.69
C ASP A 14 6.98 6.14 -12.07
N ILE A 15 6.75 7.46 -12.24
CA ILE A 15 5.47 8.02 -12.68
C ILE A 15 5.18 7.64 -14.14
N GLU A 16 6.18 7.68 -15.01
CA GLU A 16 6.01 7.25 -16.42
C GLU A 16 5.58 5.77 -16.48
N LEU A 17 6.18 4.92 -15.66
CA LEU A 17 5.82 3.50 -15.60
C LEU A 17 4.40 3.29 -15.09
N VAL A 18 4.00 3.94 -14.00
CA VAL A 18 2.64 3.76 -13.46
C VAL A 18 1.57 4.37 -14.38
N ASN A 19 1.87 5.44 -15.08
CA ASN A 19 0.97 5.98 -16.13
C ASN A 19 0.78 5.01 -17.28
N ARG A 20 1.84 4.32 -17.70
CA ARG A 20 1.79 3.32 -18.79
C ARG A 20 1.00 2.08 -18.42
N TYR A 21 1.16 1.60 -17.21
CA TYR A 21 0.60 0.31 -16.77
C TYR A 21 -0.67 0.42 -15.94
N MET A 22 -1.02 1.63 -15.47
CA MET A 22 -2.28 1.96 -14.80
C MET A 22 -2.62 1.02 -13.62
N PRO A 23 -1.79 0.95 -12.54
CA PRO A 23 -2.20 0.31 -11.31
C PRO A 23 -3.36 1.09 -10.65
N ASP A 24 -4.17 0.43 -9.83
CA ASP A 24 -5.28 1.10 -9.13
C ASP A 24 -4.77 2.13 -8.10
N PHE A 25 -3.63 1.83 -7.45
CA PHE A 25 -3.04 2.67 -6.41
C PHE A 25 -1.54 2.77 -6.59
N ILE A 26 -0.99 3.93 -6.19
CA ILE A 26 0.45 4.12 -6.01
C ILE A 26 0.73 4.63 -4.59
N GLY A 27 1.87 4.21 -4.01
CA GLY A 27 2.24 4.57 -2.65
C GLY A 27 3.50 5.43 -2.59
N PHE A 28 3.45 6.51 -1.78
CA PHE A 28 4.57 7.38 -1.46
C PHE A 28 4.90 7.26 0.03
N ILE A 29 6.10 6.84 0.39
CA ILE A 29 6.54 6.80 1.79
C ILE A 29 6.96 8.23 2.18
N ILE A 30 6.17 8.90 3.02
CA ILE A 30 6.32 10.33 3.27
C ILE A 30 7.09 10.58 4.57
N ASP A 31 8.21 11.31 4.45
CA ASP A 31 9.06 11.77 5.56
C ASP A 31 9.40 10.68 6.58
N PHE A 32 9.86 9.54 6.07
CA PHE A 32 10.38 8.43 6.86
C PHE A 32 11.83 8.12 6.46
N PRO A 33 12.83 8.85 6.97
CA PRO A 33 14.24 8.77 6.53
C PRO A 33 14.88 7.38 6.66
N LYS A 34 14.33 6.50 7.49
CA LYS A 34 14.78 5.10 7.59
C LYS A 34 14.52 4.29 6.32
N SER A 35 13.64 4.77 5.44
CA SER A 35 13.39 4.13 4.15
C SER A 35 14.13 4.87 3.04
N HIS A 36 14.89 4.14 2.22
CA HIS A 36 15.52 4.71 1.02
C HIS A 36 14.49 5.17 -0.04
N ARG A 37 13.22 4.81 0.14
CA ARG A 37 12.09 5.23 -0.72
C ARG A 37 11.38 6.48 -0.18
N SER A 38 11.89 7.08 0.91
CA SER A 38 11.26 8.24 1.53
C SER A 38 11.27 9.45 0.59
N VAL A 39 10.15 10.15 0.55
CA VAL A 39 9.97 11.41 -0.20
C VAL A 39 9.33 12.47 0.68
N THR A 40 9.59 13.75 0.36
CA THR A 40 8.91 14.87 1.02
C THR A 40 7.53 15.12 0.40
N PRO A 41 6.59 15.78 1.11
CA PRO A 41 5.31 16.20 0.54
C PRO A 41 5.46 17.01 -0.75
N GLN A 42 6.39 17.96 -0.77
CA GLN A 42 6.67 18.77 -1.96
C GLN A 42 7.10 17.92 -3.16
N LYS A 43 7.88 16.85 -2.90
CA LYS A 43 8.30 15.93 -3.97
C LYS A 43 7.10 15.12 -4.48
N VAL A 44 6.19 14.69 -3.60
CA VAL A 44 4.94 14.01 -4.01
C VAL A 44 4.13 14.92 -4.92
N GLU A 45 3.89 16.16 -4.50
CA GLU A 45 3.16 17.15 -5.29
C GLU A 45 3.79 17.35 -6.69
N ASN A 46 5.10 17.50 -6.76
CA ASN A 46 5.80 17.67 -8.04
C ASN A 46 5.72 16.42 -8.93
N LEU A 47 5.87 15.23 -8.36
CA LEU A 47 5.79 13.97 -9.11
C LEU A 47 4.38 13.74 -9.67
N THR A 48 3.35 14.09 -8.90
CA THR A 48 1.96 13.80 -9.27
C THR A 48 1.33 14.79 -10.23
N LYS A 49 2.04 15.88 -10.63
CA LYS A 49 1.56 16.84 -11.64
C LYS A 49 1.24 16.18 -12.98
N ASN A 50 2.00 15.15 -13.34
CA ASN A 50 1.86 14.42 -14.59
C ASN A 50 1.26 13.00 -14.38
N LEU A 51 0.61 12.76 -13.23
CA LEU A 51 -0.03 11.48 -12.96
C LEU A 51 -1.35 11.38 -13.72
N GLU A 52 -1.55 10.27 -14.43
CA GLU A 52 -2.80 9.98 -15.14
C GLU A 52 -3.99 9.88 -14.17
N SER A 53 -5.12 10.38 -14.62
CA SER A 53 -6.38 10.26 -13.88
C SER A 53 -6.80 8.79 -13.77
N GLY A 54 -7.33 8.42 -12.61
CA GLY A 54 -7.74 7.04 -12.32
C GLY A 54 -6.73 6.26 -11.45
N ILE A 55 -5.53 6.79 -11.23
CA ILE A 55 -4.57 6.22 -10.28
C ILE A 55 -4.71 6.91 -8.93
N THR A 56 -5.02 6.15 -7.88
CA THR A 56 -5.20 6.70 -6.53
C THR A 56 -3.84 6.88 -5.81
N LYS A 57 -3.61 8.08 -5.29
CA LYS A 57 -2.38 8.43 -4.55
C LYS A 57 -2.52 8.06 -3.07
N VAL A 58 -1.64 7.19 -2.59
CA VAL A 58 -1.60 6.74 -1.19
C VAL A 58 -0.35 7.30 -0.50
N GLY A 59 -0.53 8.13 0.52
CA GLY A 59 0.57 8.54 1.40
C GLY A 59 0.78 7.50 2.49
N VAL A 60 2.00 6.95 2.61
CA VAL A 60 2.37 5.98 3.63
C VAL A 60 3.09 6.69 4.77
N PHE A 61 2.57 6.54 5.97
CA PHE A 61 3.04 7.20 7.19
C PHE A 61 3.41 6.20 8.27
N VAL A 62 4.44 6.51 9.04
CA VAL A 62 4.86 5.73 10.20
C VAL A 62 4.97 6.68 11.39
N ASN A 63 3.99 6.64 12.29
CA ASN A 63 3.91 7.44 13.51
C ASN A 63 4.09 8.96 13.28
N GLN A 64 3.56 9.48 12.17
CA GLN A 64 3.62 10.91 11.87
C GLN A 64 2.62 11.70 12.73
N PRO A 65 2.89 12.98 13.04
CA PRO A 65 1.91 13.85 13.67
C PRO A 65 0.62 13.93 12.86
N ILE A 66 -0.53 13.76 13.51
CA ILE A 66 -1.84 13.67 12.86
C ILE A 66 -2.18 14.89 12.00
N GLY A 67 -1.83 16.10 12.48
CA GLY A 67 -2.07 17.33 11.73
C GLY A 67 -1.42 17.35 10.35
N LYS A 68 -0.24 16.71 10.21
CA LYS A 68 0.44 16.59 8.92
C LYS A 68 -0.32 15.68 7.96
N VAL A 69 -0.79 14.55 8.43
CA VAL A 69 -1.57 13.60 7.60
C VAL A 69 -2.88 14.25 7.14
N ILE A 70 -3.57 14.93 8.06
CA ILE A 70 -4.80 15.65 7.76
C ILE A 70 -4.56 16.76 6.72
N LEU A 71 -3.49 17.53 6.87
CA LEU A 71 -3.13 18.59 5.92
C LEU A 71 -2.96 18.06 4.51
N LEU A 72 -2.15 17.00 4.34
CA LEU A 72 -1.86 16.42 3.01
C LEU A 72 -3.10 15.84 2.33
N LEU A 73 -4.04 15.30 3.10
CA LEU A 73 -5.34 14.82 2.61
C LEU A 73 -6.26 15.99 2.20
N LYS A 74 -6.34 17.05 3.00
CA LYS A 74 -7.16 18.24 2.71
C LYS A 74 -6.67 19.01 1.50
N GLU A 75 -5.36 19.08 1.31
CA GLU A 75 -4.73 19.71 0.15
C GLU A 75 -4.74 18.82 -1.11
N ASN A 76 -5.30 17.60 -1.03
CA ASN A 76 -5.34 16.60 -2.11
C ASN A 76 -3.95 16.24 -2.70
N ILE A 77 -2.88 16.42 -1.92
CA ILE A 77 -1.55 15.93 -2.27
C ILE A 77 -1.58 14.40 -2.34
N ILE A 78 -2.36 13.79 -1.44
CA ILE A 78 -2.70 12.36 -1.42
C ILE A 78 -4.21 12.18 -1.33
N ASP A 79 -4.71 11.04 -1.79
CA ASP A 79 -6.14 10.72 -1.78
C ASP A 79 -6.52 9.82 -0.59
N ILE A 80 -5.58 8.97 -0.13
CA ILE A 80 -5.74 8.01 0.96
C ILE A 80 -4.49 8.06 1.85
N ALA A 81 -4.68 8.00 3.17
CA ALA A 81 -3.58 7.81 4.11
C ALA A 81 -3.44 6.33 4.49
N GLN A 82 -2.24 5.77 4.31
CA GLN A 82 -1.86 4.46 4.83
C GLN A 82 -1.02 4.64 6.10
N LEU A 83 -1.53 4.16 7.22
CA LEU A 83 -0.90 4.22 8.53
C LEU A 83 -0.17 2.91 8.80
N HIS A 84 1.15 2.95 8.78
CA HIS A 84 2.03 1.78 8.83
C HIS A 84 2.90 1.72 10.10
N GLY A 85 2.52 2.47 11.11
CA GLY A 85 3.13 2.49 12.44
C GLY A 85 2.18 1.97 13.51
N ASN A 86 2.26 2.55 14.71
CA ASN A 86 1.46 2.19 15.88
C ASN A 86 0.29 3.17 16.09
N GLU A 87 -0.23 3.78 15.01
CA GLU A 87 -1.33 4.72 15.10
C GLU A 87 -2.57 4.05 15.66
N SER A 88 -3.19 4.71 16.67
CA SER A 88 -4.35 4.17 17.39
C SER A 88 -5.64 4.22 16.60
N ALA A 89 -6.67 3.53 17.08
CA ALA A 89 -8.01 3.61 16.54
C ALA A 89 -8.58 5.04 16.57
N ASP A 90 -8.25 5.82 17.60
CA ASP A 90 -8.70 7.21 17.70
C ASP A 90 -8.01 8.12 16.69
N TYR A 91 -6.72 7.88 16.42
CA TYR A 91 -6.00 8.55 15.35
C TYR A 91 -6.70 8.32 14.00
N ILE A 92 -7.05 7.07 13.69
CA ILE A 92 -7.76 6.71 12.45
C ILE A 92 -9.10 7.45 12.36
N ARG A 93 -9.94 7.36 13.41
CA ARG A 93 -11.26 8.04 13.46
C ARG A 93 -11.14 9.54 13.31
N GLN A 94 -10.12 10.16 13.91
CA GLN A 94 -9.90 11.59 13.79
C GLN A 94 -9.53 11.99 12.36
N VAL A 95 -8.61 11.26 11.70
CA VAL A 95 -8.28 11.51 10.28
C VAL A 95 -9.53 11.41 9.41
N GLN A 96 -10.30 10.32 9.55
CA GLN A 96 -11.55 10.12 8.80
C GLN A 96 -12.55 11.25 9.04
N LYS A 97 -12.79 11.63 10.31
CA LYS A 97 -13.73 12.68 10.71
C LYS A 97 -13.36 14.05 10.13
N GLU A 98 -12.08 14.42 10.21
CA GLU A 98 -11.62 15.75 9.81
C GLU A 98 -11.44 15.93 8.30
N THR A 99 -11.26 14.81 7.56
CA THR A 99 -10.96 14.89 6.13
C THR A 99 -12.07 14.31 5.24
N GLY A 100 -12.91 13.43 5.76
CA GLY A 100 -13.85 12.62 4.97
C GLY A 100 -13.15 11.62 4.04
N LYS A 101 -11.82 11.49 4.14
CA LYS A 101 -11.02 10.61 3.28
C LYS A 101 -10.86 9.23 3.90
N LYS A 102 -10.61 8.23 3.04
CA LYS A 102 -10.39 6.85 3.46
C LYS A 102 -9.01 6.65 4.06
N VAL A 103 -8.92 5.68 4.96
CA VAL A 103 -7.68 5.29 5.65
C VAL A 103 -7.42 3.81 5.44
N ILE A 104 -6.17 3.47 5.08
CA ILE A 104 -5.64 2.11 5.13
C ILE A 104 -4.86 1.96 6.44
N LYS A 105 -5.12 0.92 7.23
CA LYS A 105 -4.25 0.57 8.37
C LYS A 105 -3.47 -0.71 8.04
N ALA A 106 -2.15 -0.62 8.13
CA ALA A 106 -1.27 -1.77 7.98
C ALA A 106 -1.09 -2.50 9.30
N PHE A 107 -1.09 -3.83 9.23
CA PHE A 107 -0.85 -4.74 10.34
C PHE A 107 0.21 -5.76 9.94
N GLU A 108 1.23 -5.91 10.77
CA GLU A 108 2.14 -7.05 10.69
C GLU A 108 1.46 -8.26 11.32
N ILE A 109 1.32 -9.35 10.55
CA ILE A 109 0.59 -10.56 10.97
C ILE A 109 1.60 -11.66 11.26
N HIS A 110 1.85 -11.90 12.53
CA HIS A 110 2.71 -12.98 13.03
C HIS A 110 1.94 -14.04 13.82
N SER A 111 0.67 -13.74 14.16
CA SER A 111 -0.20 -14.60 14.95
C SER A 111 -1.67 -14.43 14.57
N GLU A 112 -2.53 -15.37 15.01
CA GLU A 112 -3.99 -15.23 14.89
C GLU A 112 -4.52 -14.01 15.68
N ASP A 113 -3.88 -13.63 16.77
CA ASP A 113 -4.28 -12.46 17.55
C ASP A 113 -3.98 -11.14 16.83
N ASP A 114 -2.91 -11.08 16.05
CA ASP A 114 -2.64 -9.92 15.20
C ASP A 114 -3.70 -9.78 14.11
N PHE A 115 -4.09 -10.91 13.51
CA PHE A 115 -5.17 -10.93 12.54
C PHE A 115 -6.50 -10.47 13.14
N LYS A 116 -6.88 -10.98 14.33
CA LYS A 116 -8.09 -10.52 15.04
C LYS A 116 -8.05 -9.02 15.35
N LYS A 117 -6.90 -8.48 15.78
CA LYS A 117 -6.75 -7.03 15.97
C LYS A 117 -6.98 -6.25 14.67
N ALA A 118 -6.48 -6.75 13.56
CA ALA A 118 -6.70 -6.12 12.25
C ALA A 118 -8.19 -6.05 11.90
N LEU A 119 -8.97 -7.11 12.13
CA LEU A 119 -10.41 -7.16 11.85
C LEU A 119 -11.21 -6.10 12.63
N HIS A 120 -10.80 -5.78 13.86
CA HIS A 120 -11.47 -4.77 14.71
C HIS A 120 -11.04 -3.32 14.42
N SER A 121 -10.15 -3.09 13.46
CA SER A 121 -9.71 -1.75 13.10
C SER A 121 -10.85 -0.90 12.53
N PRO A 122 -10.97 0.41 12.90
CA PRO A 122 -11.94 1.32 12.29
C PRO A 122 -11.53 1.82 10.90
N ALA A 123 -10.39 1.41 10.36
CA ALA A 123 -9.93 1.80 9.02
C ALA A 123 -10.87 1.29 7.92
N ASP A 124 -10.93 2.03 6.82
CA ASP A 124 -11.73 1.65 5.64
C ASP A 124 -11.13 0.46 4.89
N TYR A 125 -9.81 0.38 4.90
CA TYR A 125 -9.05 -0.72 4.28
C TYR A 125 -8.05 -1.30 5.28
N LEU A 126 -7.84 -2.60 5.21
CA LEU A 126 -6.74 -3.27 5.90
C LEU A 126 -5.59 -3.52 4.93
N LEU A 127 -4.36 -3.46 5.41
CA LEU A 127 -3.21 -4.00 4.72
C LEU A 127 -2.56 -5.03 5.64
N LEU A 128 -2.53 -6.28 5.20
CA LEU A 128 -1.95 -7.39 5.95
C LEU A 128 -0.55 -7.66 5.40
N ASP A 129 0.47 -7.38 6.21
CA ASP A 129 1.88 -7.50 5.87
C ASP A 129 2.53 -8.59 6.72
N GLN A 130 3.51 -9.27 6.18
CA GLN A 130 4.32 -10.23 6.93
C GLN A 130 5.34 -9.56 7.87
N GLY A 131 5.55 -8.25 7.71
CA GLY A 131 6.60 -7.54 8.44
C GLY A 131 8.00 -7.71 7.83
N LYS A 132 8.97 -6.99 8.39
CA LYS A 132 10.36 -7.02 7.95
C LYS A 132 11.03 -8.31 8.41
N GLY A 133 11.41 -9.16 7.52
CA GLY A 133 12.32 -10.23 7.89
C GLY A 133 12.42 -11.40 6.93
N GLY A 134 13.45 -11.39 6.09
CA GLY A 134 14.14 -12.62 5.68
C GLY A 134 13.54 -13.42 4.54
N GLY A 135 12.80 -12.84 3.63
CA GLY A 135 12.44 -13.54 2.38
C GLY A 135 11.55 -14.78 2.54
N LYS A 136 11.00 -15.01 3.72
CA LYS A 136 9.98 -16.05 3.92
C LYS A 136 8.64 -15.51 3.43
N THR A 137 7.92 -16.29 2.68
CA THR A 137 6.53 -16.02 2.28
C THR A 137 5.65 -15.94 3.53
N PHE A 138 4.72 -14.99 3.55
CA PHE A 138 3.66 -14.87 4.55
C PHE A 138 3.01 -16.24 4.80
N ASP A 139 2.87 -16.63 6.06
CA ASP A 139 2.10 -17.83 6.40
C ASP A 139 0.61 -17.52 6.25
N TRP A 140 0.10 -17.77 5.06
CA TRP A 140 -1.30 -17.50 4.72
C TRP A 140 -2.30 -18.30 5.55
N SER A 141 -1.87 -19.34 6.26
CA SER A 141 -2.71 -20.10 7.18
C SER A 141 -3.22 -19.29 8.37
N LEU A 142 -2.58 -18.14 8.65
CA LEU A 142 -3.01 -17.19 9.69
C LEU A 142 -4.25 -16.39 9.28
N ILE A 143 -4.58 -16.31 7.98
CA ILE A 143 -5.81 -15.68 7.49
C ILE A 143 -6.94 -16.72 7.60
N LYS A 144 -7.64 -16.74 8.73
CA LYS A 144 -8.68 -17.74 9.03
C LYS A 144 -10.04 -17.44 8.39
N GLU A 145 -10.27 -16.17 8.09
CA GLU A 145 -11.53 -15.71 7.50
C GLU A 145 -11.27 -14.52 6.56
N ILE A 146 -12.19 -14.27 5.65
CA ILE A 146 -12.10 -13.11 4.76
C ILE A 146 -12.63 -11.90 5.54
N PRO A 147 -11.83 -10.80 5.66
CA PRO A 147 -12.33 -9.58 6.29
C PRO A 147 -13.59 -9.02 5.61
N ASP A 148 -14.55 -8.52 6.38
CA ASP A 148 -15.78 -7.90 5.86
C ASP A 148 -15.52 -6.59 5.09
N LYS A 149 -14.35 -6.01 5.21
CA LYS A 149 -13.92 -4.79 4.53
C LYS A 149 -12.83 -5.07 3.50
N PRO A 150 -12.65 -4.19 2.50
CA PRO A 150 -11.59 -4.35 1.52
C PRO A 150 -10.20 -4.42 2.18
N TRP A 151 -9.37 -5.34 1.72
CA TRP A 151 -8.05 -5.55 2.28
C TRP A 151 -7.01 -5.89 1.23
N LEU A 152 -5.78 -5.46 1.47
CA LEU A 152 -4.63 -5.70 0.62
C LEU A 152 -3.69 -6.72 1.29
N LEU A 153 -3.22 -7.66 0.49
CA LEU A 153 -2.14 -8.55 0.87
C LEU A 153 -0.80 -7.90 0.51
N ALA A 154 0.11 -7.83 1.47
CA ALA A 154 1.47 -7.31 1.31
C ALA A 154 2.51 -8.31 1.84
N GLY A 155 3.79 -7.95 1.76
CA GLY A 155 4.89 -8.77 2.28
C GLY A 155 5.48 -9.73 1.25
N GLY A 156 6.60 -9.32 0.65
CA GLY A 156 7.41 -10.17 -0.23
C GLY A 156 6.73 -10.64 -1.53
N LEU A 157 5.65 -9.97 -1.97
CA LEU A 157 4.99 -10.31 -3.22
C LEU A 157 5.86 -9.93 -4.42
N SER A 158 5.95 -10.85 -5.38
CA SER A 158 6.65 -10.69 -6.66
C SER A 158 5.94 -11.50 -7.75
N ALA A 159 6.36 -11.38 -9.01
CA ALA A 159 5.78 -12.15 -10.10
C ALA A 159 5.80 -13.67 -9.86
N GLU A 160 6.78 -14.16 -9.12
CA GLU A 160 6.98 -15.60 -8.85
C GLU A 160 5.88 -16.18 -7.95
N ASN A 161 5.39 -15.42 -6.95
CA ASN A 161 4.43 -15.91 -5.95
C ASN A 161 3.03 -15.31 -6.08
N LEU A 162 2.88 -14.19 -6.81
CA LEU A 162 1.66 -13.40 -6.88
C LEU A 162 0.45 -14.20 -7.40
N LYS A 163 0.63 -15.00 -8.45
CA LYS A 163 -0.47 -15.81 -9.01
C LYS A 163 -1.01 -16.82 -7.99
N ASN A 164 -0.10 -17.46 -7.24
CA ASN A 164 -0.49 -18.40 -6.20
C ASN A 164 -1.17 -17.67 -5.03
N ALA A 165 -0.62 -16.51 -4.61
CA ALA A 165 -1.21 -15.68 -3.56
C ALA A 165 -2.67 -15.30 -3.89
N ILE A 166 -2.93 -14.77 -5.10
CA ILE A 166 -4.26 -14.37 -5.51
C ILE A 166 -5.23 -15.56 -5.55
N LYS A 167 -4.81 -16.69 -6.11
CA LYS A 167 -5.68 -17.90 -6.21
C LYS A 167 -6.04 -18.50 -4.86
N THR A 168 -5.06 -18.55 -3.94
CA THR A 168 -5.23 -19.20 -2.63
C THR A 168 -5.97 -18.31 -1.65
N ILE A 169 -5.59 -17.03 -1.58
CA ILE A 169 -6.05 -16.10 -0.54
C ILE A 169 -7.23 -15.26 -1.01
N LYS A 170 -7.36 -15.04 -2.33
CA LYS A 170 -8.39 -14.21 -2.95
C LYS A 170 -8.52 -12.83 -2.29
N PRO A 171 -7.40 -12.08 -2.11
CA PRO A 171 -7.44 -10.77 -1.50
C PRO A 171 -8.23 -9.80 -2.37
N TRP A 172 -8.82 -8.77 -1.77
CA TRP A 172 -9.42 -7.66 -2.52
C TRP A 172 -8.38 -6.94 -3.37
N GLY A 173 -7.14 -6.81 -2.86
CA GLY A 173 -6.02 -6.20 -3.58
C GLY A 173 -4.68 -6.74 -3.09
N VAL A 174 -3.63 -6.38 -3.83
CA VAL A 174 -2.24 -6.71 -3.49
C VAL A 174 -1.40 -5.45 -3.45
N ASP A 175 -0.43 -5.38 -2.53
CA ASP A 175 0.52 -4.27 -2.40
C ASP A 175 1.94 -4.76 -2.65
N ILE A 176 2.61 -4.23 -3.67
CA ILE A 176 3.93 -4.67 -4.10
C ILE A 176 4.89 -3.49 -4.08
N SER A 177 6.03 -3.66 -3.40
CA SER A 177 7.08 -2.65 -3.34
C SER A 177 8.40 -3.17 -3.92
N SER A 178 9.20 -3.90 -3.16
CA SER A 178 10.51 -4.42 -3.60
C SER A 178 10.40 -5.47 -4.69
N GLY A 179 9.32 -6.24 -4.76
CA GLY A 179 9.11 -7.27 -5.79
C GLY A 179 9.02 -6.75 -7.22
N VAL A 180 8.88 -5.43 -7.39
CA VAL A 180 8.92 -4.76 -8.71
C VAL A 180 10.12 -3.82 -8.83
N GLU A 181 11.21 -4.10 -8.10
CA GLU A 181 12.45 -3.30 -8.14
C GLU A 181 13.64 -4.13 -8.64
N THR A 182 14.56 -3.43 -9.30
CA THR A 182 15.92 -3.87 -9.60
C THR A 182 16.86 -2.77 -9.09
N ASP A 183 17.84 -3.12 -8.29
CA ASP A 183 18.80 -2.19 -7.65
C ASP A 183 18.10 -1.04 -6.89
N GLY A 184 16.99 -1.35 -6.21
CA GLY A 184 16.21 -0.39 -5.43
C GLY A 184 15.40 0.62 -6.24
N CYS A 185 15.28 0.43 -7.55
CA CYS A 185 14.50 1.26 -8.47
C CYS A 185 13.37 0.45 -9.11
N LYS A 186 12.23 1.09 -9.37
CA LYS A 186 11.11 0.43 -10.07
C LYS A 186 11.56 -0.04 -11.44
N ASP A 187 11.25 -1.29 -11.75
CA ASP A 187 11.63 -2.00 -12.96
C ASP A 187 10.41 -2.20 -13.86
N GLU A 188 10.50 -1.75 -15.10
CA GLU A 188 9.41 -1.78 -16.07
C GLU A 188 8.93 -3.20 -16.35
N LYS A 189 9.86 -4.15 -16.55
CA LYS A 189 9.50 -5.54 -16.88
C LYS A 189 8.74 -6.19 -15.74
N LYS A 190 9.19 -5.97 -14.50
CA LYS A 190 8.57 -6.50 -13.29
C LYS A 190 7.19 -5.87 -13.04
N ILE A 191 7.03 -4.55 -13.22
CA ILE A 191 5.73 -3.87 -13.11
C ILE A 191 4.74 -4.43 -14.13
N ARG A 192 5.16 -4.53 -15.40
CA ARG A 192 4.33 -5.09 -16.47
C ARG A 192 3.88 -6.51 -16.14
N GLU A 193 4.78 -7.33 -15.64
CA GLU A 193 4.51 -8.74 -15.33
C GLU A 193 3.51 -8.88 -14.19
N VAL A 194 3.68 -8.18 -13.06
CA VAL A 194 2.75 -8.28 -11.93
C VAL A 194 1.36 -7.74 -12.30
N ILE A 195 1.28 -6.65 -13.07
CA ILE A 195 -0.01 -6.12 -13.54
C ILE A 195 -0.72 -7.11 -14.47
N LYS A 196 0.02 -7.76 -15.36
CA LYS A 196 -0.53 -8.83 -16.22
C LYS A 196 -1.08 -9.98 -15.38
N ILE A 197 -0.32 -10.47 -14.39
CA ILE A 197 -0.75 -11.56 -13.50
C ILE A 197 -2.04 -11.18 -12.77
N VAL A 198 -2.14 -9.96 -12.22
CA VAL A 198 -3.34 -9.51 -11.50
C VAL A 198 -4.57 -9.46 -12.42
N LYS A 199 -4.41 -8.96 -13.66
CA LYS A 199 -5.50 -8.91 -14.65
C LYS A 199 -5.98 -10.30 -15.11
N GLU A 200 -5.06 -11.28 -15.18
CA GLU A 200 -5.38 -12.65 -15.62
C GLU A 200 -5.89 -13.55 -14.47
N ALA A 201 -5.58 -13.23 -13.21
CA ALA A 201 -5.92 -14.05 -12.06
C ALA A 201 -7.20 -13.61 -11.32
N GLY A 202 -7.69 -12.41 -11.59
CA GLY A 202 -8.92 -11.81 -11.05
C GLY A 202 -9.96 -11.72 -12.15
#